data_8501d1ab7301d3a0321737331168e4d1
#
_entry.id   8501d1ab7301d3a0321737331168e4d1
#
_cell.length_a   1.000
_cell.length_b   1.000
_cell.length_c   1.000
_cell.angle_alpha   90.00
_cell.angle_beta   90.00
_cell.angle_gamma   90.00
#
_symmetry.space_group_name_H-M   'P 1'
#
loop_
_entity.id
_entity.type
_entity.pdbx_description
1 polymer ?
#
loop_
_entity_poly.entity_id
_entity_poly.type
_entity_poly.pdbx_seq_one_letter_code
_entity_poly.pdbx_strand_id
1 'polypeptide(L)'
;MQKIAVGVQDFETLRINGYFYVDKTKFLREWWESGDSVTLINRPRRFGKTLMMSMTEQFFSVEYAKQTELFKGLAIWEDAAFRKLQGTYPVIFLSFSGVKENSYKEARKKICRLIQLLYRRYAFLLEGDLLSEQEKKEFYGISADMETYEASLSLQQLSNYLSR
;
A
#
# COMPACT_ATOMS: atom_id res chain seq x y z
N MET A 1 -23.47 4.94 -20.77
CA MET A 1 -22.09 4.79 -21.28
C MET A 1 -21.13 5.13 -20.14
N GLN A 2 -20.22 4.23 -19.75
CA GLN A 2 -19.25 4.52 -18.70
C GLN A 2 -18.24 5.54 -19.19
N LYS A 3 -17.88 6.51 -18.34
CA LYS A 3 -16.87 7.54 -18.66
C LYS A 3 -15.47 6.94 -18.59
N ILE A 4 -14.62 7.26 -19.56
CA ILE A 4 -13.21 6.93 -19.53
C ILE A 4 -12.50 8.02 -18.73
N ALA A 5 -11.87 7.65 -17.60
CA ALA A 5 -11.11 8.58 -16.78
C ALA A 5 -9.62 8.52 -17.16
N VAL A 6 -9.07 9.64 -17.62
CA VAL A 6 -7.64 9.77 -17.92
C VAL A 6 -6.91 10.27 -16.69
N GLY A 7 -5.84 9.58 -16.29
CA GLY A 7 -4.97 10.02 -15.18
C GLY A 7 -5.41 9.55 -13.78
N VAL A 8 -6.52 8.85 -13.64
CA VAL A 8 -6.90 8.23 -12.35
C VAL A 8 -5.92 7.12 -12.02
N GLN A 9 -5.30 7.20 -10.84
CA GLN A 9 -4.28 6.28 -10.35
C GLN A 9 -4.72 5.48 -9.13
N ASP A 10 -5.83 5.89 -8.52
CA ASP A 10 -6.41 5.26 -7.35
C ASP A 10 -7.60 4.39 -7.76
N PHE A 11 -7.58 3.14 -7.29
CA PHE A 11 -8.57 2.14 -7.67
C PHE A 11 -9.94 2.42 -7.04
N GLU A 12 -9.98 2.85 -5.77
CA GLU A 12 -11.21 3.25 -5.09
C GLU A 12 -11.92 4.39 -5.84
N THR A 13 -11.18 5.45 -6.17
CA THR A 13 -11.69 6.57 -6.96
C THR A 13 -12.27 6.11 -8.30
N LEU A 14 -11.60 5.18 -8.97
CA LEU A 14 -12.05 4.63 -10.23
C LEU A 14 -13.39 3.88 -10.07
N ARG A 15 -13.49 3.04 -9.04
CA ARG A 15 -14.66 2.20 -8.80
C ARG A 15 -15.87 2.98 -8.29
N ILE A 16 -15.68 3.87 -7.32
CA ILE A 16 -16.77 4.67 -6.72
C ILE A 16 -17.42 5.58 -7.78
N ASN A 17 -16.63 6.18 -8.65
CA ASN A 17 -17.16 7.05 -9.70
C ASN A 17 -17.70 6.29 -10.93
N GLY A 18 -17.69 4.97 -10.93
CA GLY A 18 -18.21 4.15 -12.02
C GLY A 18 -17.50 4.35 -13.35
N TYR A 19 -16.20 4.70 -13.32
CA TYR A 19 -15.41 4.87 -14.53
C TYR A 19 -15.19 3.53 -15.25
N PHE A 20 -14.97 3.61 -16.55
CA PHE A 20 -14.65 2.43 -17.34
C PHE A 20 -13.34 1.78 -16.84
N TYR A 21 -13.40 0.52 -16.51
CA TYR A 21 -12.26 -0.25 -16.01
C TYR A 21 -12.15 -1.57 -16.79
N VAL A 22 -10.97 -1.81 -17.36
CA VAL A 22 -10.63 -3.13 -17.89
C VAL A 22 -10.17 -4.00 -16.71
N ASP A 23 -10.96 -5.00 -16.39
CA ASP A 23 -10.69 -5.86 -15.24
C ASP A 23 -9.35 -6.58 -15.36
N LYS A 24 -8.46 -6.30 -14.40
CA LYS A 24 -7.14 -6.90 -14.24
C LYS A 24 -6.99 -7.63 -12.91
N THR A 25 -8.11 -7.85 -12.20
CA THR A 25 -8.08 -8.47 -10.87
C THR A 25 -7.59 -9.91 -10.87
N LYS A 26 -7.60 -10.60 -12.01
CA LYS A 26 -6.95 -11.93 -12.16
C LYS A 26 -5.47 -11.88 -11.77
N PHE A 27 -4.80 -10.75 -11.96
CA PHE A 27 -3.42 -10.55 -11.50
C PHE A 27 -3.27 -10.80 -10.00
N LEU A 28 -4.23 -10.38 -9.17
CA LEU A 28 -4.17 -10.59 -7.71
C LEU A 28 -4.11 -12.08 -7.37
N ARG A 29 -4.89 -12.89 -8.09
CA ARG A 29 -4.90 -14.35 -7.93
C ARG A 29 -3.58 -14.95 -8.39
N GLU A 30 -3.17 -14.66 -9.61
CA GLU A 30 -1.93 -15.20 -10.20
C GLU A 30 -0.71 -14.85 -9.34
N TRP A 31 -0.64 -13.60 -8.87
CA TRP A 31 0.42 -13.14 -7.97
C TRP A 31 0.41 -13.85 -6.62
N TRP A 32 -0.75 -14.02 -6.02
CA TRP A 32 -0.90 -14.71 -4.73
C TRP A 32 -0.52 -16.19 -4.83
N GLU A 33 -1.01 -16.86 -5.88
CA GLU A 33 -0.77 -18.29 -6.10
C GLU A 33 0.67 -18.58 -6.54
N SER A 34 1.40 -17.60 -7.12
CA SER A 34 2.81 -17.79 -7.51
C SER A 34 3.73 -17.97 -6.31
N GLY A 35 3.38 -17.41 -5.14
CA GLY A 35 4.20 -17.48 -3.94
C GLY A 35 5.53 -16.72 -4.04
N ASP A 36 5.65 -15.82 -5.02
CA ASP A 36 6.87 -15.03 -5.22
C ASP A 36 7.12 -14.07 -4.06
N SER A 37 8.29 -14.14 -3.46
CA SER A 37 8.70 -13.22 -2.40
C SER A 37 8.97 -11.79 -2.91
N VAL A 38 9.29 -11.65 -4.20
CA VAL A 38 9.51 -10.35 -4.87
C VAL A 38 8.93 -10.39 -6.26
N THR A 39 8.12 -9.38 -6.59
CA THR A 39 7.54 -9.24 -7.93
C THR A 39 7.86 -7.87 -8.50
N LEU A 40 8.50 -7.84 -9.66
CA LEU A 40 8.79 -6.62 -10.40
C LEU A 40 7.81 -6.43 -11.57
N ILE A 41 7.02 -5.35 -11.51
CA ILE A 41 6.09 -4.99 -12.60
C ILE A 41 6.77 -3.99 -13.54
N ASN A 42 7.45 -4.49 -14.56
CA ASN A 42 8.14 -3.69 -15.57
C ASN A 42 7.24 -3.47 -16.79
N ARG A 43 6.50 -2.37 -16.82
CA ARG A 43 5.66 -1.97 -17.95
C ARG A 43 5.90 -0.52 -18.33
N PRO A 44 5.68 -0.11 -19.59
CA PRO A 44 5.81 1.28 -20.02
C PRO A 44 4.96 2.26 -19.19
N ARG A 45 5.23 3.55 -19.31
CA ARG A 45 4.39 4.59 -18.71
C ARG A 45 2.96 4.48 -19.24
N ARG A 46 1.95 4.83 -18.41
CA ARG A 46 0.51 4.82 -18.73
C ARG A 46 -0.11 3.43 -18.91
N PHE A 47 0.59 2.35 -18.60
CA PHE A 47 0.04 0.98 -18.63
C PHE A 47 -0.60 0.55 -17.29
N GLY A 48 -1.00 1.50 -16.45
CA GLY A 48 -1.79 1.25 -15.25
C GLY A 48 -1.03 0.63 -14.08
N LYS A 49 0.33 0.75 -14.01
CA LYS A 49 1.13 0.22 -12.89
C LYS A 49 0.66 0.74 -11.53
N THR A 50 0.52 2.07 -11.40
CA THR A 50 0.08 2.70 -10.14
C THR A 50 -1.33 2.27 -9.76
N LEU A 51 -2.23 2.17 -10.74
CA LEU A 51 -3.58 1.68 -10.50
C LEU A 51 -3.59 0.22 -10.04
N MET A 52 -2.73 -0.62 -10.62
CA MET A 52 -2.57 -2.03 -10.21
C MET A 52 -2.03 -2.13 -8.79
N MET A 53 -1.04 -1.31 -8.41
CA MET A 53 -0.51 -1.25 -7.04
C MET A 53 -1.59 -0.79 -6.06
N SER A 54 -2.36 0.26 -6.40
CA SER A 54 -3.49 0.73 -5.59
C SER A 54 -4.56 -0.36 -5.43
N MET A 55 -4.91 -1.07 -6.50
CA MET A 55 -5.83 -2.20 -6.46
C MET A 55 -5.33 -3.31 -5.52
N THR A 56 -4.05 -3.64 -5.57
CA THR A 56 -3.43 -4.67 -4.71
C THR A 56 -3.46 -4.26 -3.24
N GLU A 57 -3.09 -3.01 -2.93
CA GLU A 57 -3.22 -2.46 -1.59
C GLU A 57 -4.65 -2.58 -1.07
N GLN A 58 -5.61 -2.08 -1.84
CA GLN A 58 -7.02 -2.01 -1.44
C GLN A 58 -7.68 -3.40 -1.35
N PHE A 59 -7.14 -4.39 -2.06
CA PHE A 59 -7.63 -5.75 -1.94
C PHE A 59 -7.16 -6.42 -0.64
N PHE A 60 -5.87 -6.35 -0.34
CA PHE A 60 -5.31 -7.10 0.78
C PHE A 60 -5.35 -6.34 2.12
N SER A 61 -5.29 -5.00 2.10
CA SER A 61 -5.12 -4.22 3.32
C SER A 61 -6.35 -4.25 4.24
N VAL A 62 -6.08 -4.48 5.54
CA VAL A 62 -7.08 -4.39 6.62
C VAL A 62 -7.77 -3.02 6.69
N GLU A 63 -7.14 -1.96 6.20
CA GLU A 63 -7.75 -0.63 6.12
C GLU A 63 -8.98 -0.61 5.19
N TYR A 64 -9.01 -1.52 4.21
CA TYR A 64 -10.10 -1.65 3.24
C TYR A 64 -11.00 -2.87 3.51
N ALA A 65 -10.93 -3.50 4.66
CA ALA A 65 -11.70 -4.70 5.01
C ALA A 65 -13.22 -4.52 4.85
N LYS A 66 -13.73 -3.30 5.06
CA LYS A 66 -15.16 -2.98 4.92
C LYS A 66 -15.57 -2.53 3.51
N GLN A 67 -14.63 -2.43 2.57
CA GLN A 67 -14.86 -1.88 1.23
C GLN A 67 -14.97 -2.96 0.15
N THR A 68 -15.67 -4.04 0.46
CA THR A 68 -15.89 -5.18 -0.45
C THR A 68 -16.56 -4.78 -1.76
N GLU A 69 -17.36 -3.70 -1.75
CA GLU A 69 -18.05 -3.17 -2.92
C GLU A 69 -17.10 -2.81 -4.07
N LEU A 70 -15.85 -2.44 -3.77
CA LEU A 70 -14.85 -2.10 -4.78
C LEU A 70 -14.58 -3.27 -5.74
N PHE A 71 -14.73 -4.50 -5.28
CA PHE A 71 -14.38 -5.71 -6.03
C PHE A 71 -15.59 -6.45 -6.59
N LYS A 72 -16.82 -6.11 -6.18
CA LYS A 72 -18.03 -6.74 -6.70
C LYS A 72 -18.15 -6.60 -8.22
N GLY A 73 -18.50 -7.70 -8.87
CA GLY A 73 -18.60 -7.78 -10.33
C GLY A 73 -17.28 -7.87 -11.07
N LEU A 74 -16.15 -8.05 -10.36
CA LEU A 74 -14.84 -8.30 -10.95
C LEU A 74 -14.45 -9.78 -10.80
N ALA A 75 -13.57 -10.26 -11.66
CA ALA A 75 -13.20 -11.68 -11.74
C ALA A 75 -12.67 -12.26 -10.42
N ILE A 76 -11.90 -11.47 -9.64
CA ILE A 76 -11.40 -11.91 -8.33
C ILE A 76 -12.53 -12.18 -7.34
N TRP A 77 -13.66 -11.49 -7.49
CA TRP A 77 -14.79 -11.63 -6.58
C TRP A 77 -15.63 -12.87 -6.82
N GLU A 78 -15.46 -13.53 -7.98
CA GLU A 78 -16.12 -14.81 -8.28
C GLU A 78 -15.61 -15.94 -7.40
N ASP A 79 -14.35 -15.87 -6.96
CA ASP A 79 -13.72 -16.88 -6.12
C ASP A 79 -13.99 -16.65 -4.62
N ALA A 80 -14.62 -17.64 -3.99
CA ALA A 80 -14.97 -17.58 -2.57
C ALA A 80 -13.73 -17.55 -1.64
N ALA A 81 -12.62 -18.16 -2.05
CA ALA A 81 -11.38 -18.14 -1.27
C ALA A 81 -10.79 -16.72 -1.26
N PHE A 82 -10.78 -16.05 -2.40
CA PHE A 82 -10.26 -14.67 -2.50
C PHE A 82 -11.17 -13.65 -1.81
N ARG A 83 -12.50 -13.86 -1.81
CA ARG A 83 -13.39 -13.01 -0.99
C ARG A 83 -13.05 -13.05 0.51
N LYS A 84 -12.57 -14.20 1.02
CA LYS A 84 -12.14 -14.32 2.41
C LYS A 84 -10.78 -13.68 2.69
N LEU A 85 -9.93 -13.56 1.67
CA LEU A 85 -8.62 -12.91 1.77
C LEU A 85 -8.71 -11.38 1.73
N GLN A 86 -9.81 -10.83 1.19
CA GLN A 86 -9.97 -9.39 1.06
C GLN A 86 -9.93 -8.71 2.44
N GLY A 87 -9.03 -7.73 2.57
CA GLY A 87 -8.93 -6.91 3.78
C GLY A 87 -8.39 -7.64 5.01
N THR A 88 -7.54 -8.65 4.84
CA THR A 88 -7.05 -9.49 5.97
C THR A 88 -5.59 -9.28 6.33
N TYR A 89 -4.84 -8.51 5.52
CA TYR A 89 -3.41 -8.30 5.74
C TYR A 89 -3.07 -6.84 6.09
N PRO A 90 -2.13 -6.59 7.00
CA PRO A 90 -1.50 -5.27 7.08
C PRO A 90 -0.62 -5.09 5.83
N VAL A 91 -0.85 -4.02 5.06
CA VAL A 91 -0.14 -3.78 3.79
C VAL A 91 0.64 -2.48 3.88
N ILE A 92 1.96 -2.55 3.81
CA ILE A 92 2.81 -1.37 3.68
C ILE A 92 2.78 -0.89 2.23
N PHE A 93 2.10 0.23 1.98
CA PHE A 93 2.07 0.88 0.68
C PHE A 93 2.88 2.16 0.71
N LEU A 94 3.91 2.24 -0.14
CA LEU A 94 4.78 3.40 -0.23
C LEU A 94 4.97 3.83 -1.68
N SER A 95 4.67 5.10 -1.97
CA SER A 95 4.83 5.69 -3.30
C SER A 95 5.84 6.83 -3.29
N PHE A 96 6.84 6.73 -4.15
CA PHE A 96 7.83 7.78 -4.39
C PHE A 96 7.47 8.71 -5.55
N SER A 97 6.28 8.60 -6.12
CA SER A 97 5.86 9.38 -7.30
C SER A 97 5.90 10.90 -7.07
N GLY A 98 5.74 11.32 -5.82
CA GLY A 98 5.82 12.72 -5.40
C GLY A 98 7.23 13.23 -5.08
N VAL A 99 8.26 12.36 -5.08
CA VAL A 99 9.64 12.77 -4.77
C VAL A 99 10.30 13.26 -6.07
N LYS A 100 10.36 14.58 -6.25
CA LYS A 100 10.87 15.24 -7.45
C LYS A 100 11.75 16.44 -7.07
N GLU A 101 12.54 16.27 -6.05
CA GLU A 101 13.35 17.34 -5.48
C GLU A 101 14.66 17.52 -6.27
N ASN A 102 15.18 18.74 -6.27
CA ASN A 102 16.39 19.10 -7.02
C ASN A 102 17.69 18.82 -6.25
N SER A 103 17.60 18.49 -4.96
CA SER A 103 18.75 18.15 -4.13
C SER A 103 18.55 16.84 -3.38
N TYR A 104 19.66 16.13 -3.11
CA TYR A 104 19.66 14.93 -2.28
C TYR A 104 19.06 15.21 -0.89
N LYS A 105 19.41 16.34 -0.26
CA LYS A 105 18.93 16.69 1.06
C LYS A 105 17.42 16.81 1.12
N GLU A 106 16.82 17.49 0.16
CA GLU A 106 15.36 17.66 0.07
C GLU A 106 14.66 16.34 -0.27
N ALA A 107 15.20 15.59 -1.23
CA ALA A 107 14.67 14.28 -1.60
C ALA A 107 14.67 13.32 -0.39
N ARG A 108 15.79 13.26 0.34
CA ARG A 108 15.91 12.47 1.57
C ARG A 108 14.88 12.89 2.62
N LYS A 109 14.77 14.18 2.91
CA LYS A 109 13.80 14.72 3.88
C LYS A 109 12.37 14.34 3.51
N LYS A 110 12.05 14.41 2.22
CA LYS A 110 10.72 14.02 1.72
C LYS A 110 10.46 12.52 1.85
N ILE A 111 11.45 11.67 1.57
CA ILE A 111 11.36 10.22 1.80
C ILE A 111 11.14 9.92 3.29
N CYS A 112 11.93 10.52 4.18
CA CYS A 112 11.74 10.37 5.62
C CYS A 112 10.34 10.81 6.07
N ARG A 113 9.82 11.89 5.47
CA ARG A 113 8.46 12.35 5.74
C ARG A 113 7.39 11.34 5.28
N LEU A 114 7.58 10.70 4.12
CA LEU A 114 6.68 9.65 3.65
C LEU A 114 6.68 8.45 4.61
N ILE A 115 7.85 8.04 5.10
CA ILE A 115 7.97 6.97 6.10
C ILE A 115 7.28 7.37 7.41
N GLN A 116 7.47 8.60 7.88
CA GLN A 116 6.78 9.10 9.07
C GLN A 116 5.26 9.06 8.93
N LEU A 117 4.73 9.46 7.75
CA LEU A 117 3.30 9.40 7.47
C LEU A 117 2.79 7.96 7.43
N LEU A 118 3.60 7.04 6.89
CA LEU A 118 3.30 5.62 6.90
C LEU A 118 3.19 5.08 8.33
N TYR A 119 4.12 5.38 9.21
CA TYR A 119 4.05 5.00 10.63
C TYR A 119 2.79 5.51 11.32
N ARG A 120 2.36 6.74 11.02
CA ARG A 120 1.12 7.31 11.56
C ARG A 120 -0.14 6.52 11.18
N ARG A 121 -0.17 5.89 10.01
CA ARG A 121 -1.27 4.99 9.61
C ARG A 121 -1.38 3.78 10.54
N TYR A 122 -0.25 3.33 11.08
CA TYR A 122 -0.16 2.18 11.98
C TYR A 122 -0.03 2.57 13.45
N ALA A 123 -0.51 3.75 13.84
CA ALA A 123 -0.44 4.23 15.23
C ALA A 123 -1.17 3.31 16.23
N PHE A 124 -2.11 2.48 15.78
CA PHE A 124 -2.78 1.47 16.60
C PHE A 124 -1.79 0.46 17.21
N LEU A 125 -0.61 0.26 16.61
CA LEU A 125 0.45 -0.59 17.16
C LEU A 125 0.97 -0.10 18.52
N LEU A 126 0.77 1.19 18.84
CA LEU A 126 1.16 1.78 20.11
C LEU A 126 0.12 1.49 21.23
N GLU A 127 -1.06 1.01 20.83
CA GLU A 127 -2.12 0.67 21.77
C GLU A 127 -1.87 -0.75 22.32
N GLY A 128 -2.08 -0.93 23.63
CA GLY A 128 -1.86 -2.21 24.29
C GLY A 128 -0.38 -2.61 24.45
N ASP A 129 -0.14 -3.92 24.49
CA ASP A 129 1.15 -4.53 24.85
C ASP A 129 1.88 -5.17 23.66
N LEU A 130 1.47 -4.86 22.43
CA LEU A 130 2.07 -5.43 21.23
C LEU A 130 3.53 -5.02 21.06
N LEU A 131 3.83 -3.76 21.38
CA LEU A 131 5.18 -3.19 21.36
C LEU A 131 5.69 -2.96 22.78
N SER A 132 6.94 -3.33 23.02
CA SER A 132 7.63 -2.98 24.26
C SER A 132 7.82 -1.45 24.39
N GLU A 133 8.07 -0.96 25.58
CA GLU A 133 8.32 0.48 25.82
C GLU A 133 9.52 1.03 25.01
N GLN A 134 10.52 0.20 24.74
CA GLN A 134 11.63 0.58 23.89
C GLN A 134 11.20 0.72 22.44
N GLU A 135 10.43 -0.23 21.92
CA GLU A 135 9.90 -0.21 20.54
C GLU A 135 8.92 0.97 20.33
N LYS A 136 8.12 1.30 21.33
CA LYS A 136 7.27 2.50 21.30
C LYS A 136 8.11 3.78 21.17
N LYS A 137 9.23 3.88 21.88
CA LYS A 137 10.16 5.02 21.76
C LYS A 137 10.76 5.10 20.35
N GLU A 138 11.18 3.97 19.78
CA GLU A 138 11.71 3.90 18.42
C GLU A 138 10.63 4.29 17.40
N PHE A 139 9.40 3.83 17.58
CA PHE A 139 8.27 4.20 16.74
C PHE A 139 8.03 5.73 16.75
N TYR A 140 8.04 6.37 17.93
CA TYR A 140 7.92 7.82 18.06
C TYR A 140 9.12 8.59 17.52
N GLY A 141 10.31 7.97 17.47
CA GLY A 141 11.53 8.56 16.91
C GLY A 141 11.48 8.76 15.40
N ILE A 142 10.58 8.07 14.69
CA ILE A 142 10.46 8.18 13.25
C ILE A 142 9.94 9.57 12.85
N SER A 143 10.83 10.36 12.27
CA SER A 143 10.57 11.76 11.91
C SER A 143 11.12 12.12 10.54
N ALA A 144 10.76 13.29 10.02
CA ALA A 144 11.26 13.77 8.73
C ALA A 144 12.77 14.10 8.77
N ASP A 145 13.32 14.33 9.97
CA ASP A 145 14.72 14.69 10.21
C ASP A 145 15.51 13.55 10.88
N MET A 146 14.94 12.30 10.92
CA MET A 146 15.61 11.12 11.47
C MET A 146 16.98 10.87 10.82
N GLU A 147 17.88 10.23 11.54
CA GLU A 147 19.21 9.89 11.03
C GLU A 147 19.16 8.86 9.88
N THR A 148 20.21 8.81 9.08
CA THR A 148 20.26 7.91 7.91
C THR A 148 20.16 6.45 8.32
N TYR A 149 20.75 6.07 9.44
CA TYR A 149 20.68 4.72 9.98
C TYR A 149 19.24 4.34 10.34
N GLU A 150 18.52 5.20 11.08
CA GLU A 150 17.13 4.98 11.45
C GLU A 150 16.23 4.85 10.21
N ALA A 151 16.41 5.75 9.23
CA ALA A 151 15.67 5.70 7.97
C ALA A 151 15.89 4.38 7.20
N SER A 152 17.10 3.82 7.23
CA SER A 152 17.43 2.57 6.54
C SER A 152 16.75 1.34 7.13
N LEU A 153 16.48 1.35 8.44
CA LEU A 153 15.85 0.23 9.15
C LEU A 153 14.33 0.38 9.31
N SER A 154 13.81 1.58 9.12
CA SER A 154 12.43 1.92 9.47
C SER A 154 11.38 1.02 8.82
N LEU A 155 11.50 0.71 7.53
CA LEU A 155 10.53 -0.14 6.85
C LEU A 155 10.60 -1.60 7.32
N GLN A 156 11.79 -2.11 7.60
CA GLN A 156 11.99 -3.43 8.16
C GLN A 156 11.38 -3.53 9.57
N GLN A 157 11.61 -2.53 10.41
CA GLN A 157 11.04 -2.47 11.76
C GLN A 157 9.52 -2.43 11.71
N LEU A 158 8.93 -1.60 10.85
CA LEU A 158 7.48 -1.54 10.69
C LEU A 158 6.91 -2.89 10.23
N SER A 159 7.56 -3.55 9.27
CA SER A 159 7.16 -4.88 8.81
C SER A 159 7.20 -5.91 9.95
N ASN A 160 8.25 -5.88 10.78
CA ASN A 160 8.37 -6.76 11.94
C ASN A 160 7.27 -6.50 12.99
N TYR A 161 6.89 -5.25 13.22
CA TYR A 161 5.80 -4.92 14.13
C TYR A 161 4.45 -5.43 13.62
N LEU A 162 4.21 -5.30 12.32
CA LEU A 162 2.96 -5.71 11.67
C LEU A 162 2.83 -7.23 11.50
N SER A 163 3.92 -8.00 11.65
CA SER A 163 3.91 -9.46 11.53
C SER A 163 3.59 -10.19 12.85
N ARG A 164 3.40 -9.46 13.93
CA ARG A 164 3.05 -9.99 15.27
C ARG A 164 1.53 -10.08 15.43
#